data_210d76ac64cd2d58dcf86832889e9ce9
#
_entry.id   210d76ac64cd2d58dcf86832889e9ce9
#
_cell.length_a   1.000
_cell.length_b   1.000
_cell.length_c   1.000
_cell.angle_alpha   90.00
_cell.angle_beta   90.00
_cell.angle_gamma   90.00
#
_symmetry.space_group_name_H-M   'P 1'
#
loop_
_entity.id
_entity.type
_entity.pdbx_description
1 polymer ?
#
loop_
_entity_poly.entity_id
_entity_poly.type
_entity_poly.pdbx_seq_one_letter_code
_entity_poly.pdbx_strand_id
1 'polypeptide(L)'
;MVSKHSLESVMDVMNILDQFSSDYGKRFGEGSQAPEAGIRINTIRVASYVEHDTVKFDHIKPIAQSERIAPPAPTATRVCYFVGDGKPVKTPVWDKANIPPGTEIVGPGLVSSEVTTYLIEPGWKYVSAEQGAVWFLRTEDKN
;
A
#
# COMPACT_ATOMS: atom_id res chain seq x y z
N MET A 1 -15.64 -18.10 14.69
CA MET A 1 -16.07 -16.69 14.52
C MET A 1 -17.56 -16.61 14.80
N VAL A 2 -17.97 -15.79 15.75
CA VAL A 2 -19.40 -15.68 16.12
C VAL A 2 -20.13 -14.91 15.03
N SER A 3 -21.16 -15.51 14.45
CA SER A 3 -21.89 -14.94 13.31
C SER A 3 -23.06 -14.01 13.68
N LYS A 4 -23.29 -13.78 14.97
CA LYS A 4 -24.41 -12.98 15.45
C LYS A 4 -23.95 -11.63 16.00
N HIS A 5 -24.61 -10.56 15.61
CA HIS A 5 -24.23 -9.18 15.94
C HIS A 5 -24.76 -8.70 17.31
N SER A 6 -25.69 -9.43 17.91
CA SER A 6 -26.21 -9.13 19.24
C SER A 6 -26.53 -10.41 20.01
N LEU A 7 -26.40 -10.36 21.34
CA LEU A 7 -26.79 -11.42 22.26
C LEU A 7 -28.07 -10.98 22.92
N GLU A 8 -29.21 -11.61 22.57
CA GLU A 8 -30.53 -11.21 23.03
C GLU A 8 -31.17 -12.24 23.95
N SER A 9 -30.58 -13.44 23.99
CA SER A 9 -31.15 -14.54 24.79
C SER A 9 -30.04 -15.43 25.40
N VAL A 10 -30.45 -16.19 26.43
CA VAL A 10 -29.61 -17.23 27.04
C VAL A 10 -29.17 -18.26 25.99
N MET A 11 -30.02 -18.54 24.99
CA MET A 11 -29.73 -19.47 23.92
C MET A 11 -28.54 -19.00 23.04
N ASP A 12 -28.40 -17.67 22.86
CA ASP A 12 -27.27 -17.10 22.10
C ASP A 12 -25.95 -17.33 22.84
N VAL A 13 -25.97 -17.22 24.16
CA VAL A 13 -24.80 -17.51 25.00
C VAL A 13 -24.44 -18.99 24.95
N MET A 14 -25.43 -19.89 25.02
CA MET A 14 -25.21 -21.31 24.92
C MET A 14 -24.62 -21.71 23.56
N ASN A 15 -25.13 -21.16 22.46
CA ASN A 15 -24.56 -21.38 21.14
C ASN A 15 -23.09 -20.95 21.03
N ILE A 16 -22.70 -19.84 21.67
CA ILE A 16 -21.29 -19.41 21.72
C ILE A 16 -20.43 -20.40 22.49
N LEU A 17 -20.94 -20.91 23.62
CA LEU A 17 -20.22 -21.89 24.42
C LEU A 17 -20.03 -23.20 23.66
N ASP A 18 -21.05 -23.69 22.98
CA ASP A 18 -20.99 -24.90 22.17
C ASP A 18 -20.01 -24.74 21.00
N GLN A 19 -20.07 -23.60 20.32
CA GLN A 19 -19.13 -23.31 19.25
C GLN A 19 -17.69 -23.22 19.75
N PHE A 20 -17.48 -22.53 20.87
CA PHE A 20 -16.15 -22.44 21.51
C PHE A 20 -15.64 -23.83 21.88
N SER A 21 -16.47 -24.65 22.52
CA SER A 21 -16.10 -26.01 22.91
C SER A 21 -15.72 -26.87 21.72
N SER A 22 -16.48 -26.79 20.64
CA SER A 22 -16.18 -27.49 19.39
C SER A 22 -14.85 -27.05 18.77
N ASP A 23 -14.64 -25.73 18.63
CA ASP A 23 -13.43 -25.18 18.01
C ASP A 23 -12.19 -25.41 18.89
N TYR A 24 -12.35 -25.38 20.22
CA TYR A 24 -11.29 -25.67 21.17
C TYR A 24 -10.86 -27.15 21.09
N GLY A 25 -11.83 -28.06 21.07
CA GLY A 25 -11.58 -29.50 20.93
C GLY A 25 -10.86 -29.85 19.63
N LYS A 26 -11.26 -29.25 18.50
CA LYS A 26 -10.57 -29.42 17.20
C LYS A 26 -9.12 -28.95 17.22
N ARG A 27 -8.84 -27.88 17.97
CA ARG A 27 -7.50 -27.26 17.99
C ARG A 27 -6.56 -27.91 18.98
N PHE A 28 -7.06 -28.35 20.14
CA PHE A 28 -6.24 -28.83 21.26
C PHE A 28 -6.47 -30.30 21.60
N GLY A 29 -7.36 -30.97 20.88
CA GLY A 29 -7.75 -32.37 21.10
C GLY A 29 -9.02 -32.51 21.92
N GLU A 30 -9.81 -33.54 21.61
CA GLU A 30 -10.99 -33.92 22.39
C GLU A 30 -10.54 -34.35 23.79
N GLY A 31 -11.18 -33.82 24.84
CA GLY A 31 -10.82 -34.09 26.22
C GLY A 31 -9.88 -33.05 26.87
N SER A 32 -9.38 -32.10 26.11
CA SER A 32 -8.62 -30.95 26.68
C SER A 32 -9.54 -29.93 27.37
N GLN A 33 -10.84 -30.10 27.24
CA GLN A 33 -11.87 -29.31 27.87
C GLN A 33 -12.09 -29.80 29.31
N ALA A 34 -12.10 -28.89 30.26
CA ALA A 34 -12.48 -29.16 31.64
C ALA A 34 -13.85 -28.49 31.92
N PRO A 35 -14.98 -29.08 31.46
CA PRO A 35 -16.30 -28.45 31.58
C PRO A 35 -16.70 -28.17 33.02
N GLU A 36 -16.18 -28.93 33.96
CA GLU A 36 -16.39 -28.73 35.40
C GLU A 36 -15.72 -27.46 35.96
N ALA A 37 -14.69 -26.94 35.28
CA ALA A 37 -14.04 -25.68 35.67
C ALA A 37 -14.84 -24.45 35.25
N GLY A 38 -15.83 -24.63 34.39
CA GLY A 38 -16.61 -23.55 33.80
C GLY A 38 -15.83 -22.72 32.78
N ILE A 39 -16.52 -21.88 32.07
CA ILE A 39 -15.96 -20.97 31.07
C ILE A 39 -16.18 -19.53 31.51
N ARG A 40 -15.12 -18.73 31.51
CA ARG A 40 -15.18 -17.29 31.79
C ARG A 40 -14.74 -16.51 30.56
N ILE A 41 -15.53 -15.57 30.12
CA ILE A 41 -15.16 -14.60 29.10
C ILE A 41 -14.42 -13.45 29.79
N ASN A 42 -13.12 -13.35 29.59
CA ASN A 42 -12.27 -12.31 30.19
C ASN A 42 -12.10 -11.11 29.29
N THR A 43 -12.25 -11.31 27.97
CA THR A 43 -12.00 -10.24 26.99
C THR A 43 -12.96 -10.37 25.83
N ILE A 44 -13.59 -9.27 25.47
CA ILE A 44 -14.36 -9.14 24.24
C ILE A 44 -13.62 -8.13 23.34
N ARG A 45 -13.33 -8.51 22.12
CA ARG A 45 -12.71 -7.63 21.13
C ARG A 45 -13.66 -7.46 19.95
N VAL A 46 -14.00 -6.20 19.68
CA VAL A 46 -14.82 -5.83 18.53
C VAL A 46 -13.88 -5.22 17.49
N ALA A 47 -13.92 -5.72 16.25
CA ALA A 47 -13.23 -5.15 15.12
C ALA A 47 -14.27 -4.66 14.11
N SER A 48 -14.17 -3.41 13.73
CA SER A 48 -14.98 -2.81 12.66
C SER A 48 -14.13 -2.65 11.42
N TYR A 49 -14.65 -3.10 10.29
CA TYR A 49 -13.97 -3.00 9.00
C TYR A 49 -14.85 -2.15 8.08
N VAL A 50 -14.24 -1.18 7.44
CA VAL A 50 -14.85 -0.43 6.35
C VAL A 50 -14.22 -0.97 5.07
N GLU A 51 -15.04 -1.51 4.18
CA GLU A 51 -14.57 -1.87 2.86
C GLU A 51 -14.32 -0.59 2.08
N HIS A 52 -13.06 -0.35 1.75
CA HIS A 52 -12.67 0.65 0.78
C HIS A 52 -12.56 -0.02 -0.59
N ASP A 53 -12.90 0.73 -1.62
CA ASP A 53 -12.60 0.30 -2.98
C ASP A 53 -11.10 0.02 -3.09
N THR A 54 -10.76 -1.24 -3.20
CA THR A 54 -9.37 -1.66 -3.38
C THR A 54 -8.90 -1.22 -4.75
N VAL A 55 -7.86 -0.41 -4.81
CA VAL A 55 -7.19 -0.11 -6.08
C VAL A 55 -6.72 -1.43 -6.68
N LYS A 56 -7.35 -1.85 -7.77
CA LYS A 56 -6.94 -3.05 -8.49
C LYS A 56 -5.73 -2.70 -9.33
N PHE A 57 -4.55 -3.08 -8.88
CA PHE A 57 -3.28 -2.84 -9.57
C PHE A 57 -3.18 -3.51 -10.95
N ASP A 58 -4.00 -4.53 -11.20
CA ASP A 58 -4.02 -5.26 -12.47
C ASP A 58 -4.37 -4.39 -13.69
N HIS A 59 -4.96 -3.23 -13.46
CA HIS A 59 -5.34 -2.28 -14.52
C HIS A 59 -4.33 -1.13 -14.68
N ILE A 60 -3.38 -0.97 -13.77
CA ILE A 60 -2.38 0.08 -13.85
C ILE A 60 -1.23 -0.42 -14.72
N LYS A 61 -1.28 -0.11 -16.00
CA LYS A 61 -0.20 -0.41 -16.94
C LYS A 61 0.66 0.82 -17.18
N PRO A 62 1.96 0.65 -17.45
CA PRO A 62 2.77 1.76 -17.92
C PRO A 62 2.19 2.28 -19.24
N ILE A 63 2.08 3.60 -19.35
CA ILE A 63 1.66 4.25 -20.59
C ILE A 63 2.67 3.92 -21.68
N ALA A 64 2.19 3.56 -22.86
CA ALA A 64 3.04 3.20 -24.00
C ALA A 64 4.02 4.35 -24.32
N GLN A 65 5.22 4.01 -24.78
CA GLN A 65 6.27 5.01 -25.03
C GLN A 65 5.82 6.08 -26.04
N SER A 66 5.01 5.69 -27.03
CA SER A 66 4.46 6.60 -28.05
C SER A 66 3.43 7.61 -27.51
N GLU A 67 2.89 7.36 -26.33
CA GLU A 67 1.88 8.19 -25.67
C GLU A 67 2.46 9.04 -24.54
N ARG A 68 3.77 8.93 -24.31
CA ARG A 68 4.44 9.70 -23.27
C ARG A 68 4.66 11.12 -23.69
N ILE A 69 4.48 12.02 -22.73
CA ILE A 69 4.62 13.46 -22.93
C ILE A 69 5.82 14.01 -22.17
N ALA A 70 6.36 15.11 -22.64
CA ALA A 70 7.44 15.80 -21.96
C ALA A 70 6.97 16.42 -20.63
N PRO A 71 7.85 16.54 -19.63
CA PRO A 71 7.51 17.17 -18.37
C PRO A 71 7.24 18.67 -18.54
N PRO A 72 6.39 19.25 -17.67
CA PRO A 72 6.28 20.71 -17.57
C PRO A 72 7.61 21.32 -17.11
N ALA A 73 7.71 22.63 -17.14
CA ALA A 73 8.86 23.32 -16.59
C ALA A 73 9.05 22.99 -15.09
N PRO A 74 10.28 22.74 -14.64
CA PRO A 74 10.56 22.49 -13.24
C PRO A 74 10.23 23.72 -12.38
N THR A 75 9.69 23.50 -11.19
CA THR A 75 9.31 24.58 -10.26
C THR A 75 10.49 25.12 -9.46
N ALA A 76 11.54 24.31 -9.32
CA ALA A 76 12.76 24.68 -8.58
C ALA A 76 13.97 23.88 -9.06
N THR A 77 15.13 24.20 -8.51
CA THR A 77 16.38 23.43 -8.68
C THR A 77 17.01 23.24 -7.29
N ARG A 78 17.48 22.04 -7.02
CA ARG A 78 18.24 21.71 -5.80
C ARG A 78 19.58 21.10 -6.17
N VAL A 79 20.54 21.19 -5.26
CA VAL A 79 21.81 20.48 -5.36
C VAL A 79 21.66 19.14 -4.67
N CYS A 80 21.87 18.05 -5.40
CA CYS A 80 21.80 16.68 -4.90
C CYS A 80 23.13 15.97 -5.12
N TYR A 81 23.38 14.95 -4.29
CA TYR A 81 24.53 14.07 -4.42
C TYR A 81 24.00 12.66 -4.71
N PHE A 82 24.37 12.09 -5.83
CA PHE A 82 24.01 10.74 -6.21
C PHE A 82 25.13 9.75 -5.86
N VAL A 83 24.76 8.51 -5.58
CA VAL A 83 25.73 7.45 -5.27
C VAL A 83 26.58 7.18 -6.50
N GLY A 84 27.89 7.18 -6.33
CA GLY A 84 28.87 6.89 -7.39
C GLY A 84 29.81 8.04 -7.71
N ASP A 85 29.31 9.25 -7.96
CA ASP A 85 30.17 10.37 -8.41
C ASP A 85 30.65 11.28 -7.29
N GLY A 86 29.96 11.31 -6.15
CA GLY A 86 30.28 12.17 -5.00
C GLY A 86 30.28 13.68 -5.31
N LYS A 87 29.84 14.07 -6.51
CA LYS A 87 29.81 15.44 -6.96
C LYS A 87 28.42 16.06 -6.81
N PRO A 88 28.35 17.37 -6.52
CA PRO A 88 27.08 18.07 -6.48
C PRO A 88 26.47 18.20 -7.90
N VAL A 89 25.22 17.80 -8.05
CA VAL A 89 24.46 17.87 -9.31
C VAL A 89 23.29 18.82 -9.13
N LYS A 90 23.17 19.81 -10.00
CA LYS A 90 21.97 20.67 -10.07
C LYS A 90 20.81 19.83 -10.59
N THR A 91 19.86 19.56 -9.72
CA THR A 91 18.76 18.63 -9.95
C THR A 91 17.45 19.40 -10.03
N PRO A 92 16.73 19.34 -11.15
CA PRO A 92 15.43 19.99 -11.27
C PRO A 92 14.40 19.34 -10.36
N VAL A 93 13.45 20.15 -9.91
CA VAL A 93 12.36 19.75 -9.00
C VAL A 93 11.02 20.06 -9.66
N TRP A 94 10.13 19.10 -9.69
CA TRP A 94 8.75 19.25 -10.12
C TRP A 94 7.80 19.04 -8.98
N ASP A 95 6.67 19.72 -9.01
CA ASP A 95 5.55 19.44 -8.13
C ASP A 95 4.67 18.37 -8.76
N LYS A 96 4.43 17.27 -8.03
CA LYS A 96 3.58 16.15 -8.50
C LYS A 96 2.19 16.60 -8.93
N ALA A 97 1.62 17.60 -8.26
CA ALA A 97 0.30 18.12 -8.57
C ALA A 97 0.20 18.71 -9.99
N ASN A 98 1.32 19.16 -10.54
CA ASN A 98 1.40 19.77 -11.87
C ASN A 98 1.86 18.78 -12.97
N ILE A 99 2.06 17.50 -12.63
CA ILE A 99 2.49 16.48 -13.57
C ILE A 99 1.28 15.68 -14.06
N PRO A 100 0.87 15.84 -15.33
CA PRO A 100 -0.23 15.05 -15.87
C PRO A 100 0.16 13.59 -16.08
N PRO A 101 -0.82 12.67 -16.15
CA PRO A 101 -0.58 11.28 -16.52
C PRO A 101 0.14 11.20 -17.88
N GLY A 102 1.01 10.20 -18.03
CA GLY A 102 1.84 10.03 -19.23
C GLY A 102 3.14 10.81 -19.26
N THR A 103 3.37 11.69 -18.28
CA THR A 103 4.62 12.47 -18.26
C THR A 103 5.82 11.57 -18.00
N GLU A 104 6.82 11.65 -18.87
CA GLU A 104 8.12 11.02 -18.69
C GLU A 104 9.16 12.05 -18.27
N ILE A 105 9.84 11.81 -17.14
CA ILE A 105 10.96 12.62 -16.66
C ILE A 105 12.21 11.73 -16.65
N VAL A 106 13.23 12.15 -17.36
CA VAL A 106 14.54 11.45 -17.35
C VAL A 106 15.38 12.02 -16.22
N GLY A 107 15.94 11.15 -15.37
CA GLY A 107 16.82 11.56 -14.28
C GLY A 107 18.17 12.12 -14.73
N PRO A 108 18.83 12.88 -13.86
CA PRO A 108 18.48 13.11 -12.46
C PRO A 108 17.35 14.12 -12.25
N GLY A 109 16.48 13.86 -11.29
CA GLY A 109 15.34 14.71 -11.01
C GLY A 109 14.68 14.44 -9.66
N LEU A 110 13.87 15.38 -9.19
CA LEU A 110 13.04 15.25 -8.00
C LEU A 110 11.59 15.58 -8.34
N VAL A 111 10.66 14.73 -7.91
CA VAL A 111 9.23 15.01 -7.95
C VAL A 111 8.73 15.06 -6.51
N SER A 112 8.29 16.25 -6.08
CA SER A 112 7.82 16.50 -4.71
C SER A 112 6.31 16.48 -4.65
N SER A 113 5.75 15.91 -3.60
CA SER A 113 4.34 16.02 -3.23
C SER A 113 4.23 16.40 -1.74
N GLU A 114 3.03 16.62 -1.24
CA GLU A 114 2.79 16.97 0.17
C GLU A 114 3.32 15.90 1.14
N VAL A 115 3.29 14.64 0.76
CA VAL A 115 3.58 13.51 1.65
C VAL A 115 4.86 12.75 1.29
N THR A 116 5.44 12.97 0.10
CA THR A 116 6.63 12.22 -0.34
C THR A 116 7.43 12.97 -1.41
N THR A 117 8.68 12.55 -1.58
CA THR A 117 9.53 13.02 -2.67
C THR A 117 10.06 11.80 -3.42
N TYR A 118 9.87 11.79 -4.72
CA TYR A 118 10.41 10.78 -5.62
C TYR A 118 11.78 11.25 -6.13
N LEU A 119 12.81 10.47 -5.87
CA LEU A 119 14.13 10.69 -6.42
C LEU A 119 14.28 9.89 -7.73
N ILE A 120 14.60 10.59 -8.80
CA ILE A 120 14.90 9.99 -10.09
C ILE A 120 16.41 10.00 -10.24
N GLU A 121 17.02 8.86 -10.12
CA GLU A 121 18.47 8.72 -10.26
C GLU A 121 18.94 8.86 -11.72
N PRO A 122 20.21 9.22 -11.97
CA PRO A 122 20.80 9.09 -13.30
C PRO A 122 20.62 7.68 -13.87
N GLY A 123 20.22 7.56 -15.13
CA GLY A 123 19.92 6.27 -15.74
C GLY A 123 18.52 5.71 -15.45
N TRP A 124 17.67 6.47 -14.79
CA TRP A 124 16.28 6.11 -14.54
C TRP A 124 15.31 7.13 -15.14
N LYS A 125 14.11 6.68 -15.39
CA LYS A 125 12.98 7.47 -15.85
C LYS A 125 11.82 7.32 -14.89
N TYR A 126 11.16 8.43 -14.63
CA TYR A 126 9.88 8.51 -13.94
C TYR A 126 8.79 8.63 -14.99
N VAL A 127 7.76 7.82 -14.91
CA VAL A 127 6.57 7.90 -15.78
C VAL A 127 5.35 7.96 -14.89
N SER A 128 4.60 9.07 -15.00
CA SER A 128 3.33 9.20 -14.28
C SER A 128 2.26 8.36 -14.97
N ALA A 129 1.48 7.63 -14.18
CA ALA A 129 0.34 6.86 -14.66
C ALA A 129 -0.97 7.49 -14.17
N GLU A 130 -2.07 6.96 -14.65
CA GLU A 130 -3.39 7.28 -14.12
C GLU A 130 -3.51 6.91 -12.64
N GLN A 131 -4.48 7.49 -11.95
CA GLN A 131 -4.76 7.23 -10.53
C GLN A 131 -3.60 7.53 -9.58
N GLY A 132 -2.64 8.38 -10.00
CA GLY A 132 -1.50 8.80 -9.18
C GLY A 132 -0.38 7.78 -9.05
N ALA A 133 -0.45 6.64 -9.72
CA ALA A 133 0.63 5.66 -9.78
C ALA A 133 1.85 6.23 -10.53
N VAL A 134 3.02 5.66 -10.24
CA VAL A 134 4.30 6.06 -10.82
C VAL A 134 5.09 4.81 -11.20
N TRP A 135 5.69 4.85 -12.36
CA TRP A 135 6.63 3.83 -12.82
C TRP A 135 8.04 4.39 -12.84
N PHE A 136 8.97 3.64 -12.26
CA PHE A 136 10.40 3.87 -12.44
C PHE A 136 10.93 2.84 -13.44
N LEU A 137 11.44 3.34 -14.53
CA LEU A 137 11.98 2.52 -15.61
C LEU A 137 13.47 2.82 -15.75
N ARG A 138 14.28 1.79 -15.96
CA ARG A 138 15.67 1.98 -16.28
C ARG A 138 15.80 2.49 -17.71
N THR A 139 16.65 3.49 -17.93
CA THR A 139 17.05 3.81 -19.29
C THR A 139 17.90 2.65 -19.80
N GLU A 140 17.53 2.07 -20.93
CA GLU A 140 18.36 1.06 -21.56
C GLU A 140 19.74 1.68 -21.82
N ASP A 141 20.79 1.03 -21.32
CA ASP A 141 22.14 1.36 -21.68
C ASP A 141 22.24 1.19 -23.21
N LYS A 142 22.42 2.28 -23.93
CA LYS A 142 22.83 2.19 -25.31
C LYS A 142 24.25 1.59 -25.30
N ASN A 143 24.33 0.28 -25.52
CA ASN A 143 25.56 -0.37 -25.99
C ASN A 143 25.89 0.07 -27.40
#